data_f99ab1f845426ad07e16902bca3edaa8
#
_entry.id   f99ab1f845426ad07e16902bca3edaa8
#
_cell.length_a   1.000
_cell.length_b   1.000
_cell.length_c   1.000
_cell.angle_alpha   90.00
_cell.angle_beta   90.00
_cell.angle_gamma   90.00
#
_symmetry.space_group_name_H-M   'P 1'
#
loop_
_entity.id
_entity.type
_entity.pdbx_description
1 polymer ?
#
loop_
_entity_poly.entity_id
_entity_poly.type
_entity_poly.pdbx_seq_one_letter_code
_entity_poly.pdbx_strand_id
1 'polypeptide(L)'
;MSNNNSVLFQPRLIKKDDIYGKIGYTLNLVKPNVYQFYTTGAGSHIYLIIGEDLNVLIDTGIITKFNSLNYLLTTEVGLKIEDINLVINTHEHFDHISSNAYLHCPIAAHRWAATKIQHTDELITKGKKWDVDLSNLRINIWLEDRNIIDLGNVVLKIIETPGHTSGCICIYEQDKQYIFTGDTLYKGAITNIYESGSISEYINSLQILNSLRINSFFPSHGDLVLGVENVKKEIESSIENAKMELQVFIQRLKSKPIESVKIPPSLYRRKKEDL
;
A
#
# COMPACT_ATOMS: atom_id res chain seq x y z
N MET A 1 33.91 -13.40 -17.95
CA MET A 1 33.56 -12.55 -16.82
C MET A 1 32.88 -11.32 -17.39
N SER A 2 31.57 -11.36 -17.51
CA SER A 2 30.77 -10.23 -18.01
C SER A 2 30.51 -9.30 -16.81
N ASN A 3 31.11 -8.12 -16.84
CA ASN A 3 30.81 -7.03 -15.92
C ASN A 3 29.36 -6.58 -16.16
N ASN A 4 28.41 -7.22 -15.49
CA ASN A 4 27.05 -6.70 -15.37
C ASN A 4 27.05 -5.54 -14.34
N ASN A 5 27.67 -4.42 -14.70
CA ASN A 5 27.31 -3.14 -14.11
C ASN A 5 25.93 -2.77 -14.69
N SER A 6 24.87 -3.36 -14.17
CA SER A 6 23.53 -2.85 -14.38
C SER A 6 23.48 -1.47 -13.74
N VAL A 7 23.65 -0.43 -14.56
CA VAL A 7 23.45 0.95 -14.11
C VAL A 7 22.05 1.04 -13.55
N LEU A 8 21.92 1.24 -12.24
CA LEU A 8 20.64 1.40 -11.60
C LEU A 8 19.91 2.57 -12.25
N PHE A 9 18.69 2.33 -12.72
CA PHE A 9 17.85 3.40 -13.23
C PHE A 9 17.68 4.47 -12.14
N GLN A 10 18.01 5.72 -12.48
CA GLN A 10 17.87 6.84 -11.57
C GLN A 10 16.49 7.48 -11.76
N PRO A 11 15.66 7.53 -10.72
CA PRO A 11 14.39 8.24 -10.75
C PRO A 11 14.57 9.71 -11.15
N ARG A 12 13.66 10.22 -11.94
CA ARG A 12 13.67 11.63 -12.35
C ARG A 12 12.31 12.28 -12.19
N LEU A 13 12.32 13.55 -11.76
CA LEU A 13 11.14 14.39 -11.76
C LEU A 13 10.69 14.63 -13.22
N ILE A 14 9.39 14.41 -13.48
CA ILE A 14 8.72 14.77 -14.72
C ILE A 14 8.07 16.15 -14.56
N LYS A 15 7.16 16.26 -13.58
CA LYS A 15 6.38 17.46 -13.35
C LYS A 15 5.92 17.57 -11.89
N LYS A 16 5.92 18.79 -11.36
CA LYS A 16 5.17 19.13 -10.16
C LYS A 16 3.86 19.77 -10.58
N ASP A 17 2.77 19.37 -9.95
CA ASP A 17 1.48 19.98 -10.20
C ASP A 17 1.40 21.35 -9.51
N ASP A 18 1.52 22.40 -10.32
CA ASP A 18 1.44 23.79 -9.86
C ASP A 18 0.00 24.31 -9.85
N ILE A 19 -0.95 23.63 -10.53
CA ILE A 19 -2.36 24.04 -10.62
C ILE A 19 -3.07 23.79 -9.30
N TYR A 20 -2.83 22.62 -8.70
CA TYR A 20 -3.45 22.22 -7.42
C TYR A 20 -2.56 22.56 -6.22
N GLY A 21 -1.45 23.25 -6.44
CA GLY A 21 -0.56 23.76 -5.40
C GLY A 21 0.00 22.68 -4.46
N LYS A 22 -0.05 22.98 -3.15
CA LYS A 22 0.48 22.03 -2.13
C LYS A 22 -0.36 20.76 -1.94
N ILE A 23 -1.56 20.71 -2.49
CA ILE A 23 -2.46 19.54 -2.36
C ILE A 23 -2.34 18.56 -3.53
N GLY A 24 -1.54 18.89 -4.55
CA GLY A 24 -1.34 18.05 -5.73
C GLY A 24 -0.27 16.98 -5.56
N TYR A 25 0.01 16.32 -6.69
CA TYR A 25 1.08 15.34 -6.83
C TYR A 25 2.30 15.93 -7.54
N THR A 26 3.44 15.29 -7.32
CA THR A 26 4.64 15.46 -8.14
C THR A 26 4.82 14.17 -8.93
N LEU A 27 4.95 14.25 -10.26
CA LEU A 27 5.13 13.09 -11.12
C LEU A 27 6.61 12.78 -11.31
N ASN A 28 7.01 11.59 -10.95
CA ASN A 28 8.36 11.05 -11.14
C ASN A 28 8.33 9.82 -12.04
N LEU A 29 9.31 9.64 -12.89
CA LEU A 29 9.59 8.37 -13.56
C LEU A 29 10.57 7.58 -12.70
N VAL A 30 10.13 6.47 -12.09
CA VAL A 30 10.93 5.71 -11.10
C VAL A 30 11.58 4.45 -11.68
N LYS A 31 11.03 3.92 -12.75
CA LYS A 31 11.59 2.88 -13.65
C LYS A 31 11.11 3.15 -15.07
N PRO A 32 11.70 2.52 -16.11
CA PRO A 32 11.07 2.54 -17.43
C PRO A 32 9.62 2.10 -17.35
N ASN A 33 8.71 2.94 -17.86
CA ASN A 33 7.25 2.73 -17.83
C ASN A 33 6.60 2.61 -16.43
N VAL A 34 7.31 3.03 -15.37
CA VAL A 34 6.79 3.08 -14.01
C VAL A 34 6.85 4.49 -13.48
N TYR A 35 5.70 5.08 -13.25
CA TYR A 35 5.54 6.45 -12.76
C TYR A 35 5.10 6.42 -11.30
N GLN A 36 5.59 7.39 -10.53
CA GLN A 36 5.14 7.66 -9.17
C GLN A 36 4.45 9.02 -9.14
N PHE A 37 3.23 9.05 -8.69
CA PHE A 37 2.55 10.27 -8.26
C PHE A 37 2.90 10.46 -6.79
N TYR A 38 3.97 11.21 -6.56
CA TYR A 38 4.51 11.47 -5.23
C TYR A 38 3.75 12.59 -4.54
N THR A 39 3.46 12.42 -3.27
CA THR A 39 2.80 13.45 -2.46
C THR A 39 3.50 13.64 -1.11
N THR A 40 3.38 14.85 -0.57
CA THR A 40 3.74 15.19 0.80
C THR A 40 2.48 15.53 1.59
N GLY A 41 2.42 15.19 2.87
CA GLY A 41 1.25 15.43 3.71
C GLY A 41 0.21 14.32 3.60
N ALA A 42 -1.07 14.67 3.64
CA ALA A 42 -2.15 13.68 3.61
C ALA A 42 -2.23 12.93 2.28
N GLY A 43 -2.53 11.63 2.33
CA GLY A 43 -2.65 10.74 1.19
C GLY A 43 -1.41 9.93 0.90
N SER A 44 -1.57 8.87 0.13
CA SER A 44 -0.52 7.94 -0.28
C SER A 44 0.06 8.32 -1.65
N HIS A 45 1.26 7.83 -1.95
CA HIS A 45 1.78 7.79 -3.32
C HIS A 45 0.98 6.79 -4.14
N ILE A 46 0.85 7.07 -5.43
CA ILE A 46 0.22 6.20 -6.41
C ILE A 46 1.31 5.80 -7.39
N TYR A 47 1.26 4.55 -7.87
CA TYR A 47 2.16 4.12 -8.93
C TYR A 47 1.37 3.69 -10.15
N LEU A 48 1.85 4.12 -11.33
CA LEU A 48 1.34 3.68 -12.62
C LEU A 48 2.39 2.81 -13.29
N ILE A 49 1.98 1.64 -13.75
CA ILE A 49 2.79 0.77 -14.59
C ILE A 49 2.12 0.71 -15.97
N ILE A 50 2.87 1.10 -16.99
CA ILE A 50 2.43 0.99 -18.38
C ILE A 50 2.99 -0.32 -18.94
N GLY A 51 2.12 -1.31 -19.11
CA GLY A 51 2.44 -2.59 -19.76
C GLY A 51 2.15 -2.55 -21.26
N GLU A 52 2.48 -3.63 -21.94
CA GLU A 52 2.10 -3.79 -23.35
C GLU A 52 0.60 -4.08 -23.51
N ASP A 53 0.03 -4.85 -22.58
CA ASP A 53 -1.37 -5.26 -22.63
C ASP A 53 -2.25 -4.46 -21.65
N LEU A 54 -1.72 -4.09 -20.48
CA LEU A 54 -2.47 -3.46 -19.41
C LEU A 54 -1.73 -2.29 -18.78
N ASN A 55 -2.45 -1.18 -18.55
CA ASN A 55 -2.02 -0.08 -17.70
C ASN A 55 -2.60 -0.27 -16.30
N VAL A 56 -1.75 -0.33 -15.30
CA VAL A 56 -2.15 -0.66 -13.93
C VAL A 56 -1.82 0.48 -12.97
N LEU A 57 -2.79 0.89 -12.16
CA LEU A 57 -2.53 1.74 -11.00
C LEU A 57 -2.38 0.88 -9.74
N ILE A 58 -1.36 1.16 -8.95
CA ILE A 58 -1.22 0.66 -7.59
C ILE A 58 -1.64 1.76 -6.65
N ASP A 59 -2.72 1.53 -5.93
CA ASP A 59 -3.51 2.48 -5.16
C ASP A 59 -4.11 3.63 -6.00
N THR A 60 -5.02 4.37 -5.41
CA THR A 60 -5.69 5.51 -6.05
C THR A 60 -5.56 6.80 -5.27
N GLY A 61 -4.90 6.73 -4.10
CA GLY A 61 -4.65 7.87 -3.26
C GLY A 61 -5.90 8.45 -2.59
N ILE A 62 -5.74 9.66 -2.07
CA ILE A 62 -6.82 10.36 -1.39
C ILE A 62 -7.67 11.15 -2.39
N ILE A 63 -9.00 11.11 -2.23
CA ILE A 63 -9.98 11.71 -3.13
C ILE A 63 -9.75 13.20 -3.41
N THR A 64 -9.27 13.94 -2.43
CA THR A 64 -9.00 15.39 -2.58
C THR A 64 -7.89 15.69 -3.58
N LYS A 65 -7.10 14.69 -3.97
CA LYS A 65 -6.00 14.83 -4.95
C LYS A 65 -6.32 14.18 -6.31
N PHE A 66 -7.52 13.64 -6.50
CA PHE A 66 -7.89 12.98 -7.75
C PHE A 66 -7.73 13.88 -8.97
N ASN A 67 -8.12 15.14 -8.87
CA ASN A 67 -7.96 16.08 -9.98
C ASN A 67 -6.50 16.28 -10.38
N SER A 68 -5.58 16.27 -9.41
CA SER A 68 -4.14 16.34 -9.68
C SER A 68 -3.62 15.07 -10.36
N LEU A 69 -4.08 13.89 -9.90
CA LEU A 69 -3.77 12.63 -10.55
C LEU A 69 -4.21 12.65 -12.02
N ASN A 70 -5.47 12.96 -12.28
CA ASN A 70 -6.06 12.97 -13.62
C ASN A 70 -5.37 14.02 -14.52
N TYR A 71 -5.05 15.19 -13.99
CA TYR A 71 -4.33 16.23 -14.71
C TYR A 71 -2.95 15.74 -15.16
N LEU A 72 -2.11 15.24 -14.24
CA LEU A 72 -0.77 14.77 -14.56
C LEU A 72 -0.79 13.52 -15.47
N LEU A 73 -1.74 12.62 -15.25
CA LEU A 73 -1.95 11.44 -16.10
C LEU A 73 -2.19 11.88 -17.56
N THR A 74 -3.07 12.86 -17.75
CA THR A 74 -3.48 13.31 -19.08
C THR A 74 -2.40 14.16 -19.76
N THR A 75 -1.83 15.12 -19.03
CA THR A 75 -0.93 16.13 -19.65
C THR A 75 0.50 15.67 -19.77
N GLU A 76 1.01 14.85 -18.85
CA GLU A 76 2.41 14.50 -18.77
C GLU A 76 2.67 13.04 -19.16
N VAL A 77 1.73 12.13 -18.89
CA VAL A 77 1.85 10.73 -19.29
C VAL A 77 1.18 10.47 -20.64
N GLY A 78 0.15 11.26 -20.97
CA GLY A 78 -0.61 11.13 -22.22
C GLY A 78 -1.68 10.05 -22.18
N LEU A 79 -2.10 9.60 -20.98
CA LEU A 79 -3.17 8.65 -20.77
C LEU A 79 -4.38 9.35 -20.16
N LYS A 80 -5.58 8.89 -20.50
CA LYS A 80 -6.81 9.27 -19.80
C LYS A 80 -7.07 8.30 -18.66
N ILE A 81 -7.97 8.68 -17.77
CA ILE A 81 -8.35 7.79 -16.66
C ILE A 81 -9.00 6.50 -17.16
N GLU A 82 -9.68 6.56 -18.32
CA GLU A 82 -10.31 5.43 -19.00
C GLU A 82 -9.29 4.45 -19.61
N ASP A 83 -8.04 4.87 -19.80
CA ASP A 83 -6.95 4.03 -20.32
C ASP A 83 -6.35 3.14 -19.22
N ILE A 84 -6.77 3.31 -17.96
CA ILE A 84 -6.39 2.45 -16.86
C ILE A 84 -7.23 1.18 -16.91
N ASN A 85 -6.56 0.03 -17.00
CA ASN A 85 -7.23 -1.26 -17.20
C ASN A 85 -7.47 -2.00 -15.89
N LEU A 86 -6.67 -1.72 -14.85
CA LEU A 86 -6.75 -2.35 -13.55
C LEU A 86 -6.24 -1.43 -12.45
N VAL A 87 -6.88 -1.44 -11.30
CA VAL A 87 -6.35 -0.92 -10.05
C VAL A 87 -5.99 -2.08 -9.13
N ILE A 88 -4.85 -2.03 -8.46
CA ILE A 88 -4.49 -2.94 -7.38
C ILE A 88 -4.35 -2.11 -6.10
N ASN A 89 -5.26 -2.31 -5.13
CA ASN A 89 -5.11 -1.68 -3.83
C ASN A 89 -4.20 -2.50 -2.93
N THR A 90 -3.20 -1.84 -2.35
CA THR A 90 -2.25 -2.48 -1.44
C THR A 90 -2.89 -2.88 -0.12
N HIS A 91 -3.87 -2.10 0.35
CA HIS A 91 -4.69 -2.38 1.53
C HIS A 91 -5.93 -1.45 1.57
N GLU A 92 -6.72 -1.53 2.63
CA GLU A 92 -8.04 -0.93 2.74
C GLU A 92 -8.10 0.47 3.36
N HIS A 93 -6.98 1.11 3.70
CA HIS A 93 -7.03 2.45 4.29
C HIS A 93 -7.47 3.51 3.29
N PHE A 94 -8.19 4.49 3.82
CA PHE A 94 -8.86 5.54 3.06
C PHE A 94 -7.94 6.26 2.07
N ASP A 95 -6.75 6.59 2.47
CA ASP A 95 -5.80 7.35 1.64
C ASP A 95 -5.18 6.53 0.49
N HIS A 96 -5.51 5.25 0.40
CA HIS A 96 -5.14 4.35 -0.71
C HIS A 96 -6.31 4.06 -1.65
N ILE A 97 -7.55 4.07 -1.14
CA ILE A 97 -8.71 3.57 -1.87
C ILE A 97 -9.75 4.63 -2.22
N SER A 98 -9.69 5.83 -1.64
CA SER A 98 -10.82 6.75 -1.70
C SER A 98 -11.10 7.31 -3.09
N SER A 99 -10.12 7.30 -4.00
CA SER A 99 -10.38 7.67 -5.39
C SER A 99 -10.83 6.50 -6.27
N ASN A 100 -11.00 5.29 -5.74
CA ASN A 100 -11.52 4.14 -6.48
C ASN A 100 -12.87 4.45 -7.15
N ALA A 101 -13.71 5.28 -6.51
CA ALA A 101 -15.02 5.67 -7.02
C ALA A 101 -14.98 6.37 -8.39
N TYR A 102 -13.84 6.94 -8.76
CA TYR A 102 -13.66 7.64 -10.04
C TYR A 102 -13.04 6.76 -11.14
N LEU A 103 -12.67 5.52 -10.81
CA LEU A 103 -12.11 4.57 -11.76
C LEU A 103 -13.22 3.68 -12.32
N HIS A 104 -13.21 3.47 -13.64
CA HIS A 104 -14.21 2.66 -14.34
C HIS A 104 -13.70 1.28 -14.75
N CYS A 105 -12.49 0.93 -14.30
CA CYS A 105 -11.89 -0.37 -14.54
C CYS A 105 -12.10 -1.32 -13.34
N PRO A 106 -11.81 -2.62 -13.48
CA PRO A 106 -11.76 -3.55 -12.36
C PRO A 106 -10.78 -3.09 -11.28
N ILE A 107 -11.15 -3.33 -10.02
CA ILE A 107 -10.33 -3.04 -8.85
C ILE A 107 -10.05 -4.35 -8.13
N ALA A 108 -8.78 -4.62 -7.90
CA ALA A 108 -8.29 -5.80 -7.22
C ALA A 108 -7.74 -5.43 -5.84
N ALA A 109 -7.99 -6.26 -4.84
CA ALA A 109 -7.41 -6.14 -3.51
C ALA A 109 -7.36 -7.51 -2.83
N HIS A 110 -6.55 -7.62 -1.79
CA HIS A 110 -6.58 -8.81 -0.95
C HIS A 110 -7.98 -9.04 -0.37
N ARG A 111 -8.42 -10.31 -0.28
CA ARG A 111 -9.77 -10.66 0.19
C ARG A 111 -10.18 -10.02 1.52
N TRP A 112 -9.24 -9.88 2.47
CA TRP A 112 -9.52 -9.23 3.75
C TRP A 112 -9.71 -7.72 3.61
N ALA A 113 -8.93 -7.06 2.74
CA ALA A 113 -9.15 -5.66 2.40
C ALA A 113 -10.51 -5.48 1.69
N ALA A 114 -10.80 -6.32 0.71
CA ALA A 114 -12.07 -6.31 -0.02
C ALA A 114 -13.28 -6.46 0.91
N THR A 115 -13.22 -7.39 1.87
CA THR A 115 -14.29 -7.60 2.85
C THR A 115 -14.53 -6.36 3.71
N LYS A 116 -13.48 -5.72 4.21
CA LYS A 116 -13.60 -4.51 5.04
C LYS A 116 -14.14 -3.32 4.23
N ILE A 117 -13.69 -3.15 3.00
CA ILE A 117 -14.21 -2.12 2.09
C ILE A 117 -15.68 -2.37 1.80
N GLN A 118 -16.05 -3.60 1.46
CA GLN A 118 -17.42 -3.97 1.11
C GLN A 118 -18.41 -3.81 2.28
N HIS A 119 -17.96 -4.06 3.51
CA HIS A 119 -18.76 -3.85 4.71
C HIS A 119 -18.66 -2.43 5.27
N THR A 120 -17.99 -1.52 4.56
CA THR A 120 -17.78 -0.13 4.98
C THR A 120 -17.29 -0.02 6.44
N ASP A 121 -16.27 -0.83 6.77
CA ASP A 121 -15.66 -0.80 8.09
C ASP A 121 -15.05 0.57 8.37
N GLU A 122 -15.82 1.42 9.02
CA GLU A 122 -15.51 2.83 9.21
C GLU A 122 -14.28 3.04 10.10
N LEU A 123 -13.99 2.11 11.00
CA LEU A 123 -12.81 2.17 11.84
C LEU A 123 -11.52 2.13 10.99
N ILE A 124 -11.56 1.35 9.93
CA ILE A 124 -10.43 1.08 9.03
C ILE A 124 -10.46 2.01 7.83
N THR A 125 -11.59 2.08 7.15
CA THR A 125 -11.74 2.83 5.91
C THR A 125 -11.83 4.34 6.13
N LYS A 126 -12.29 4.78 7.31
CA LYS A 126 -12.40 6.19 7.74
C LYS A 126 -13.18 7.11 6.78
N GLY A 127 -14.10 6.54 6.00
CA GLY A 127 -14.86 7.26 4.99
C GLY A 127 -15.64 8.46 5.53
N LYS A 128 -16.34 8.28 6.65
CA LYS A 128 -17.11 9.36 7.30
C LYS A 128 -16.24 10.51 7.78
N LYS A 129 -15.03 10.22 8.26
CA LYS A 129 -14.08 11.24 8.68
C LYS A 129 -13.73 12.20 7.54
N TRP A 130 -13.75 11.71 6.30
CA TRP A 130 -13.37 12.45 5.12
C TRP A 130 -14.57 12.85 4.24
N ASP A 131 -15.79 12.62 4.74
CA ASP A 131 -17.04 12.90 4.02
C ASP A 131 -17.12 12.22 2.65
N VAL A 132 -16.70 10.94 2.62
CA VAL A 132 -16.72 10.11 1.42
C VAL A 132 -17.69 8.97 1.60
N ASP A 133 -18.59 8.83 0.66
CA ASP A 133 -19.47 7.67 0.56
C ASP A 133 -18.68 6.47 -0.01
N LEU A 134 -18.32 5.55 0.88
CA LEU A 134 -17.61 4.31 0.53
C LEU A 134 -18.56 3.20 0.09
N SER A 135 -19.88 3.41 0.15
CA SER A 135 -20.87 2.39 -0.24
C SER A 135 -20.78 1.96 -1.70
N ASN A 136 -20.19 2.84 -2.54
CA ASN A 136 -19.98 2.59 -3.96
C ASN A 136 -18.60 2.00 -4.28
N LEU A 137 -17.72 1.86 -3.31
CA LEU A 137 -16.43 1.21 -3.53
C LEU A 137 -16.65 -0.29 -3.70
N ARG A 138 -16.27 -0.81 -4.85
CA ARG A 138 -16.40 -2.23 -5.19
C ARG A 138 -15.03 -2.80 -5.51
N ILE A 139 -14.69 -3.89 -4.84
CA ILE A 139 -13.55 -4.71 -5.23
C ILE A 139 -14.07 -5.83 -6.11
N ASN A 140 -13.58 -5.89 -7.33
CA ASN A 140 -14.05 -6.81 -8.37
C ASN A 140 -13.26 -8.11 -8.39
N ILE A 141 -11.98 -8.05 -7.99
CA ILE A 141 -11.03 -9.16 -8.04
C ILE A 141 -10.41 -9.35 -6.65
N TRP A 142 -10.52 -10.54 -6.11
CA TRP A 142 -9.85 -10.91 -4.88
C TRP A 142 -8.46 -11.46 -5.17
N LEU A 143 -7.47 -10.89 -4.51
CA LEU A 143 -6.09 -11.33 -4.60
C LEU A 143 -5.70 -12.14 -3.38
N GLU A 144 -4.86 -13.13 -3.62
CA GLU A 144 -4.25 -14.00 -2.61
C GLU A 144 -2.75 -14.13 -2.86
N ASP A 145 -2.03 -14.67 -1.89
CA ASP A 145 -0.59 -14.90 -2.02
C ASP A 145 -0.25 -15.65 -3.32
N ARG A 146 0.82 -15.21 -3.97
CA ARG A 146 1.33 -15.80 -5.22
C ARG A 146 0.45 -15.64 -6.45
N ASN A 147 -0.66 -14.92 -6.39
CA ASN A 147 -1.33 -14.54 -7.63
C ASN A 147 -0.37 -13.79 -8.55
N ILE A 148 -0.53 -13.99 -9.85
CA ILE A 148 0.29 -13.37 -10.88
C ILE A 148 -0.61 -12.54 -11.78
N ILE A 149 -0.16 -11.31 -12.07
CA ILE A 149 -0.81 -10.39 -13.00
C ILE A 149 0.21 -10.09 -14.10
N ASP A 150 -0.07 -10.53 -15.31
CA ASP A 150 0.78 -10.31 -16.48
C ASP A 150 0.27 -9.09 -17.26
N LEU A 151 1.17 -8.14 -17.54
CA LEU A 151 0.89 -6.91 -18.28
C LEU A 151 1.48 -6.96 -19.70
N GLY A 152 1.92 -8.14 -20.14
CA GLY A 152 2.60 -8.37 -21.41
C GLY A 152 4.13 -8.32 -21.30
N ASN A 153 4.70 -7.25 -20.78
CA ASN A 153 6.15 -7.06 -20.61
C ASN A 153 6.60 -6.89 -19.15
N VAL A 154 5.66 -6.95 -18.23
CA VAL A 154 5.86 -6.86 -16.78
C VAL A 154 4.98 -7.89 -16.09
N VAL A 155 5.57 -8.72 -15.24
CA VAL A 155 4.86 -9.74 -14.50
C VAL A 155 4.89 -9.39 -13.01
N LEU A 156 3.73 -9.12 -12.46
CA LEU A 156 3.55 -8.74 -11.06
C LEU A 156 3.12 -9.95 -10.23
N LYS A 157 3.82 -10.21 -9.15
CA LYS A 157 3.50 -11.25 -8.18
C LYS A 157 2.96 -10.61 -6.91
N ILE A 158 1.83 -11.11 -6.44
CA ILE A 158 1.24 -10.70 -5.17
C ILE A 158 1.93 -11.45 -4.03
N ILE A 159 2.27 -10.72 -2.98
CA ILE A 159 2.84 -11.25 -1.74
C ILE A 159 2.00 -10.73 -0.59
N GLU A 160 1.37 -11.63 0.16
CA GLU A 160 0.66 -11.26 1.37
C GLU A 160 1.65 -10.77 2.43
N THR A 161 1.40 -9.58 2.94
CA THR A 161 2.26 -8.93 3.95
C THR A 161 1.40 -8.33 5.08
N PRO A 162 0.60 -9.16 5.79
CA PRO A 162 -0.21 -8.67 6.89
C PRO A 162 0.68 -8.09 8.01
N GLY A 163 0.12 -7.16 8.76
CA GLY A 163 0.83 -6.53 9.88
C GLY A 163 0.44 -5.08 10.12
N HIS A 164 0.49 -4.22 9.12
CA HIS A 164 -0.12 -2.89 9.17
C HIS A 164 -1.66 -3.02 9.19
N THR A 165 -2.20 -3.78 8.26
CA THR A 165 -3.56 -4.36 8.31
C THR A 165 -3.49 -5.83 7.92
N SER A 166 -4.59 -6.57 8.14
CA SER A 166 -4.69 -7.97 7.71
C SER A 166 -4.86 -8.10 6.18
N GLY A 167 -5.22 -7.01 5.49
CA GLY A 167 -5.41 -6.98 4.05
C GLY A 167 -4.20 -6.49 3.25
N CYS A 168 -3.06 -6.23 3.90
CA CYS A 168 -1.87 -5.73 3.22
C CYS A 168 -1.25 -6.74 2.26
N ILE A 169 -0.90 -6.25 1.08
CA ILE A 169 -0.11 -6.96 0.07
C ILE A 169 1.03 -6.07 -0.42
N CYS A 170 2.12 -6.71 -0.79
CA CYS A 170 3.16 -6.13 -1.63
C CYS A 170 3.04 -6.67 -3.06
N ILE A 171 3.41 -5.86 -4.04
CA ILE A 171 3.36 -6.21 -5.45
C ILE A 171 4.80 -6.26 -5.97
N TYR A 172 5.27 -7.47 -6.33
CA TYR A 172 6.66 -7.73 -6.66
C TYR A 172 6.85 -8.04 -8.14
N GLU A 173 7.71 -7.30 -8.77
CA GLU A 173 8.25 -7.60 -10.10
C GLU A 173 9.60 -8.31 -9.92
N GLN A 174 9.58 -9.63 -10.15
CA GLN A 174 10.70 -10.52 -9.80
C GLN A 174 11.89 -10.37 -10.75
N ASP A 175 11.67 -10.20 -12.04
CA ASP A 175 12.74 -10.18 -13.05
C ASP A 175 13.56 -8.88 -12.97
N LYS A 176 12.88 -7.75 -12.73
CA LYS A 176 13.51 -6.44 -12.56
C LYS A 176 13.81 -6.11 -11.10
N GLN A 177 13.41 -7.01 -10.16
CA GLN A 177 13.72 -6.98 -8.72
C GLN A 177 13.29 -5.68 -8.02
N TYR A 178 12.07 -5.19 -8.31
CA TYR A 178 11.49 -4.10 -7.56
C TYR A 178 10.13 -4.47 -6.96
N ILE A 179 9.76 -3.81 -5.87
CA ILE A 179 8.54 -4.13 -5.14
C ILE A 179 7.83 -2.85 -4.69
N PHE A 180 6.51 -2.83 -4.82
CA PHE A 180 5.65 -1.82 -4.24
C PHE A 180 5.19 -2.36 -2.88
N THR A 181 5.49 -1.62 -1.82
CA THR A 181 5.35 -2.13 -0.45
C THR A 181 4.11 -1.62 0.26
N GLY A 182 3.32 -0.75 -0.38
CA GLY A 182 2.21 -0.12 0.33
C GLY A 182 2.70 0.49 1.64
N ASP A 183 1.99 0.14 2.70
CA ASP A 183 2.31 0.54 4.07
C ASP A 183 3.05 -0.54 4.87
N THR A 184 3.55 -1.58 4.19
CA THR A 184 4.31 -2.63 4.87
C THR A 184 5.75 -2.22 5.19
N LEU A 185 6.41 -1.47 4.31
CA LEU A 185 7.83 -1.10 4.50
C LEU A 185 8.07 0.35 4.08
N TYR A 186 8.67 1.11 4.99
CA TYR A 186 9.11 2.49 4.79
C TYR A 186 10.61 2.64 5.01
N LYS A 187 11.14 3.74 4.49
CA LYS A 187 12.51 4.15 4.79
C LYS A 187 12.60 4.77 6.18
N GLY A 188 13.40 4.17 7.05
CA GLY A 188 13.76 4.73 8.36
C GLY A 188 12.64 4.67 9.41
N ALA A 189 11.53 3.96 9.18
CA ALA A 189 10.43 3.86 10.13
C ALA A 189 9.74 2.48 10.06
N ILE A 190 9.06 2.11 11.13
CA ILE A 190 8.10 1.02 11.13
C ILE A 190 6.70 1.57 10.86
N THR A 191 5.84 0.73 10.30
CA THR A 191 4.45 1.10 10.02
C THR A 191 3.61 1.22 11.30
N ASN A 192 2.49 1.95 11.21
CA ASN A 192 1.51 1.98 12.28
C ASN A 192 0.72 0.65 12.31
N ILE A 193 0.83 -0.08 13.42
CA ILE A 193 0.15 -1.37 13.64
C ILE A 193 -0.96 -1.29 14.68
N TYR A 194 -1.20 -0.12 15.29
CA TYR A 194 -2.06 0.00 16.48
C TYR A 194 -3.55 0.04 16.16
N GLU A 195 -3.94 0.39 14.95
CA GLU A 195 -5.36 0.56 14.59
C GLU A 195 -6.02 -0.76 14.15
N SER A 196 -5.32 -1.60 13.39
CA SER A 196 -5.89 -2.85 12.86
C SER A 196 -4.84 -3.91 12.56
N GLY A 197 -3.62 -3.70 13.03
CA GLY A 197 -2.48 -4.50 12.69
C GLY A 197 -2.10 -5.55 13.74
N SER A 198 -1.05 -6.30 13.41
CA SER A 198 -0.43 -7.31 14.26
C SER A 198 1.07 -7.24 14.13
N ILE A 199 1.75 -6.92 15.23
CA ILE A 199 3.21 -6.81 15.21
C ILE A 199 3.91 -8.14 14.89
N SER A 200 3.31 -9.27 15.28
CA SER A 200 3.85 -10.60 14.99
C SER A 200 3.75 -10.92 13.50
N GLU A 201 2.59 -10.62 12.88
CA GLU A 201 2.41 -10.78 11.44
C GLU A 201 3.32 -9.82 10.67
N TYR A 202 3.47 -8.58 11.16
CA TYR A 202 4.37 -7.59 10.55
C TYR A 202 5.82 -8.07 10.51
N ILE A 203 6.33 -8.63 11.62
CA ILE A 203 7.69 -9.19 11.67
C ILE A 203 7.82 -10.35 10.66
N ASN A 204 6.84 -11.24 10.58
CA ASN A 204 6.85 -12.35 9.61
C ASN A 204 6.84 -11.82 8.17
N SER A 205 6.03 -10.82 7.87
CA SER A 205 5.97 -10.19 6.54
C SER A 205 7.30 -9.56 6.14
N LEU A 206 7.95 -8.85 7.06
CA LEU A 206 9.30 -8.32 6.81
C LEU A 206 10.34 -9.42 6.60
N GLN A 207 10.23 -10.56 7.30
CA GLN A 207 11.13 -11.71 7.07
C GLN A 207 10.91 -12.34 5.69
N ILE A 208 9.66 -12.40 5.21
CA ILE A 208 9.36 -12.80 3.84
C ILE A 208 10.04 -11.85 2.85
N LEU A 209 9.88 -10.54 3.03
CA LEU A 209 10.52 -9.54 2.16
C LEU A 209 12.06 -9.66 2.19
N ASN A 210 12.64 -9.92 3.37
CA ASN A 210 14.10 -10.10 3.53
C ASN A 210 14.64 -11.34 2.80
N SER A 211 13.79 -12.31 2.50
CA SER A 211 14.16 -13.53 1.73
C SER A 211 14.15 -13.33 0.22
N LEU A 212 13.60 -12.22 -0.26
CA LEU A 212 13.48 -11.92 -1.69
C LEU A 212 14.71 -11.18 -2.23
N ARG A 213 14.90 -11.26 -3.53
CA ARG A 213 15.88 -10.43 -4.24
C ARG A 213 15.25 -9.10 -4.62
N ILE A 214 15.44 -8.07 -3.80
CA ILE A 214 14.86 -6.76 -4.02
C ILE A 214 15.97 -5.74 -4.26
N ASN A 215 15.92 -5.07 -5.40
CA ASN A 215 16.85 -4.01 -5.80
C ASN A 215 16.32 -2.62 -5.50
N SER A 216 15.00 -2.51 -5.42
CA SER A 216 14.32 -1.25 -5.12
C SER A 216 12.99 -1.52 -4.48
N PHE A 217 12.62 -0.72 -3.47
CA PHE A 217 11.24 -0.71 -3.01
C PHE A 217 10.61 0.68 -3.12
N PHE A 218 9.32 0.67 -3.39
CA PHE A 218 8.47 1.82 -3.66
C PHE A 218 7.33 1.85 -2.64
N PRO A 219 7.45 2.62 -1.55
CA PRO A 219 6.45 2.67 -0.49
C PRO A 219 5.32 3.62 -0.85
N SER A 220 4.18 3.50 -0.18
CA SER A 220 3.10 4.46 -0.34
C SER A 220 3.31 5.77 0.43
N HIS A 221 4.27 5.80 1.35
CA HIS A 221 4.67 7.02 2.08
C HIS A 221 6.19 7.12 2.18
N GLY A 222 6.69 8.36 2.15
CA GLY A 222 8.13 8.63 2.27
C GLY A 222 8.91 8.38 0.99
N ASP A 223 10.22 8.26 1.12
CA ASP A 223 11.13 8.10 -0.03
C ASP A 223 11.22 6.65 -0.48
N LEU A 224 11.37 6.47 -1.79
CA LEU A 224 11.76 5.18 -2.37
C LEU A 224 13.22 4.83 -1.99
N VAL A 225 13.53 3.53 -1.99
CA VAL A 225 14.88 3.04 -1.69
C VAL A 225 15.42 2.26 -2.87
N LEU A 226 16.64 2.57 -3.27
CA LEU A 226 17.36 1.97 -4.38
C LEU A 226 18.65 1.30 -3.92
N GLY A 227 18.98 0.19 -4.56
CA GLY A 227 20.19 -0.59 -4.31
C GLY A 227 19.96 -1.68 -3.27
N VAL A 228 20.42 -2.90 -3.60
CA VAL A 228 20.23 -4.11 -2.80
C VAL A 228 20.65 -3.92 -1.36
N GLU A 229 21.82 -3.33 -1.12
CA GLU A 229 22.34 -3.14 0.23
C GLU A 229 21.50 -2.16 1.04
N ASN A 230 21.01 -1.08 0.43
CA ASN A 230 20.14 -0.12 1.09
C ASN A 230 18.79 -0.75 1.43
N VAL A 231 18.19 -1.48 0.50
CA VAL A 231 16.93 -2.21 0.70
C VAL A 231 17.07 -3.20 1.84
N LYS A 232 18.11 -4.01 1.82
CA LYS A 232 18.37 -5.00 2.86
C LYS A 232 18.53 -4.35 4.23
N LYS A 233 19.31 -3.27 4.32
CA LYS A 233 19.51 -2.50 5.55
C LYS A 233 18.17 -1.98 6.11
N GLU A 234 17.31 -1.42 5.27
CA GLU A 234 16.00 -0.92 5.72
C GLU A 234 15.10 -2.05 6.22
N ILE A 235 15.07 -3.20 5.54
CA ILE A 235 14.26 -4.35 5.97
C ILE A 235 14.79 -4.89 7.32
N GLU A 236 16.10 -5.10 7.46
CA GLU A 236 16.72 -5.59 8.68
C GLU A 236 16.48 -4.62 9.85
N SER A 237 16.66 -3.31 9.64
CA SER A 237 16.37 -2.29 10.63
C SER A 237 14.90 -2.29 11.06
N SER A 238 13.98 -2.45 10.11
CA SER A 238 12.54 -2.52 10.41
C SER A 238 12.19 -3.78 11.23
N ILE A 239 12.83 -4.93 10.94
CA ILE A 239 12.66 -6.16 11.71
C ILE A 239 13.14 -5.97 13.15
N GLU A 240 14.33 -5.36 13.34
CA GLU A 240 14.89 -5.11 14.67
C GLU A 240 14.01 -4.16 15.48
N ASN A 241 13.57 -3.05 14.88
CA ASN A 241 12.69 -2.09 15.51
C ASN A 241 11.34 -2.72 15.91
N ALA A 242 10.73 -3.52 15.03
CA ALA A 242 9.49 -4.20 15.33
C ALA A 242 9.64 -5.24 16.46
N LYS A 243 10.77 -5.95 16.54
CA LYS A 243 11.07 -6.87 17.65
C LYS A 243 11.25 -6.12 18.96
N MET A 244 11.88 -4.95 18.96
CA MET A 244 12.00 -4.12 20.15
C MET A 244 10.64 -3.62 20.63
N GLU A 245 9.77 -3.16 19.73
CA GLU A 245 8.40 -2.76 20.06
C GLU A 245 7.62 -3.93 20.69
N LEU A 246 7.72 -5.11 20.10
CA LEU A 246 7.08 -6.32 20.65
C LEU A 246 7.56 -6.62 22.07
N GLN A 247 8.88 -6.51 22.33
CA GLN A 247 9.45 -6.74 23.66
C GLN A 247 8.93 -5.71 24.68
N VAL A 248 8.88 -4.44 24.31
CA VAL A 248 8.32 -3.38 25.16
C VAL A 248 6.85 -3.66 25.48
N PHE A 249 6.07 -4.07 24.48
CA PHE A 249 4.67 -4.43 24.68
C PHE A 249 4.50 -5.60 25.65
N ILE A 250 5.28 -6.68 25.48
CA ILE A 250 5.26 -7.85 26.38
C ILE A 250 5.66 -7.45 27.81
N GLN A 251 6.68 -6.59 27.98
CA GLN A 251 7.08 -6.12 29.31
C GLN A 251 5.96 -5.30 29.99
N ARG A 252 5.27 -4.44 29.23
CA ARG A 252 4.13 -3.67 29.75
C ARG A 252 2.98 -4.58 30.19
N LEU A 253 2.70 -5.65 29.44
CA LEU A 253 1.69 -6.66 29.83
C LEU A 253 2.09 -7.39 31.12
N LYS A 254 3.36 -7.74 31.30
CA LYS A 254 3.86 -8.41 32.50
C LYS A 254 3.88 -7.50 33.74
N SER A 255 4.09 -6.20 33.54
CA SER A 255 4.16 -5.22 34.65
C SER A 255 2.82 -4.75 35.16
N LYS A 256 1.74 -4.94 34.42
CA LYS A 256 0.37 -4.72 34.88
C LYS A 256 -0.16 -6.05 35.40
N PRO A 257 -0.55 -6.16 36.70
CA PRO A 257 -1.38 -7.28 37.11
C PRO A 257 -2.59 -7.30 36.19
N ILE A 258 -2.92 -8.47 35.66
CA ILE A 258 -4.18 -8.70 34.95
C ILE A 258 -5.28 -8.58 36.03
N GLU A 259 -5.52 -7.39 36.51
CA GLU A 259 -6.79 -7.07 37.13
C GLU A 259 -7.77 -7.15 35.99
N SER A 260 -8.40 -8.34 35.94
CA SER A 260 -9.56 -8.64 35.10
C SER A 260 -9.85 -7.57 34.05
N VAL A 261 -9.58 -7.85 32.79
CA VAL A 261 -10.23 -7.12 31.69
C VAL A 261 -11.71 -7.23 31.98
N LYS A 262 -12.28 -6.24 32.67
CA LYS A 262 -13.71 -6.11 32.83
C LYS A 262 -14.27 -5.82 31.46
N ILE A 263 -14.51 -6.86 30.70
CA ILE A 263 -15.27 -6.75 29.48
C ILE A 263 -16.61 -6.19 29.88
N PRO A 264 -17.00 -5.02 29.42
CA PRO A 264 -18.24 -4.41 29.81
C PRO A 264 -19.39 -5.43 29.65
N PRO A 265 -20.29 -5.62 30.62
CA PRO A 265 -21.39 -6.54 30.48
C PRO A 265 -22.26 -6.32 29.22
N SER A 266 -22.25 -5.13 28.65
CA SER A 266 -22.88 -4.78 27.38
C SER A 266 -22.39 -5.58 26.18
N LEU A 267 -21.14 -6.10 26.20
CA LEU A 267 -20.61 -6.92 25.11
C LEU A 267 -21.03 -8.39 25.18
N TYR A 268 -21.55 -8.86 26.32
CA TYR A 268 -22.00 -10.25 26.51
C TYR A 268 -23.51 -10.41 26.67
N ARG A 269 -24.27 -9.34 26.87
CA ARG A 269 -25.72 -9.44 26.90
C ARG A 269 -26.27 -9.32 25.48
N ARG A 270 -26.46 -10.46 24.82
CA ARG A 270 -27.63 -10.56 23.94
C ARG A 270 -28.84 -10.28 24.80
N LYS A 271 -29.58 -9.23 24.50
CA LYS A 271 -30.88 -9.03 25.14
C LYS A 271 -31.71 -10.27 24.86
N LYS A 272 -32.38 -10.78 25.89
CA LYS A 272 -33.31 -11.91 25.79
C LYS A 272 -34.47 -11.67 24.81
N GLU A 273 -34.54 -10.47 24.23
CA GLU A 273 -35.56 -10.01 23.29
C GLU A 273 -35.14 -10.25 21.81
N ASP A 274 -33.93 -10.75 21.57
CA ASP A 274 -33.40 -11.00 20.22
C ASP A 274 -33.35 -12.50 19.84
N LEU A 275 -34.13 -13.35 20.59
CA LEU A 275 -34.32 -14.78 20.31
C LEU A 275 -35.76 -15.08 19.89
#